data_88e9795522f3ab902804a8db7ea7304b
#
_entry.id   88e9795522f3ab902804a8db7ea7304b
#
_cell.length_a   1.000
_cell.length_b   1.000
_cell.length_c   1.000
_cell.angle_alpha   90.00
_cell.angle_beta   90.00
_cell.angle_gamma   90.00
#
_symmetry.space_group_name_H-M   'P 1'
#
loop_
_entity.id
_entity.type
_entity.pdbx_description
1 polymer ?
#
loop_
_entity_poly.entity_id
_entity_poly.type
_entity_poly.pdbx_seq_one_letter_code
_entity_poly.pdbx_strand_id
1 'polypeptide(L)'
;MTNDLTRRRFLSAGAASLAALPARDLISEAAIRDETAHRKFYTVLSVSRLGFQASFAESVDLAVRHGFEGLDPDPNYLGSLGERGLKRLLDDLHAKNLKFGAAGLPVEFRKDETTFNDGLKKLASAASMLRRAGVSRVSTWVLPCSRELTYLQNFRQHAERLHQCAKVLGDYGQQLGLEYVAPRTIWRSERHPFVHTLSEMIELTVAIGTNNLGIQLDSWHWFNAEETAKDLLALRGSDVVTVDLNDAPRGLTLDQYQDDQRELPVATGVIPAKEFLSSLGQIGYDGPVQAEPFNAALRALPLDQACAITSAAIKKAFSVAGIES
;
A
#
# COMPACT_ATOMS: atom_id res chain seq x y z
N MET A 1 -14.35 13.70 -57.88
CA MET A 1 -14.56 15.08 -57.40
C MET A 1 -14.02 15.12 -56.01
N THR A 2 -12.74 15.25 -55.85
CA THR A 2 -11.84 16.30 -55.34
C THR A 2 -12.48 17.18 -54.24
N ASN A 3 -11.96 17.08 -53.04
CA ASN A 3 -11.60 18.23 -52.27
C ASN A 3 -10.50 17.96 -51.28
N ASP A 4 -9.33 18.35 -51.75
CA ASP A 4 -8.06 18.55 -51.05
C ASP A 4 -8.06 20.01 -50.58
N LEU A 5 -7.98 20.29 -49.26
CA LEU A 5 -7.75 21.62 -48.70
C LEU A 5 -6.99 21.47 -47.36
N THR A 6 -5.76 21.53 -47.48
CA THR A 6 -4.76 22.58 -47.20
C THR A 6 -4.15 22.52 -45.81
N ARG A 7 -3.07 21.76 -45.74
CA ARG A 7 -1.90 22.17 -44.94
C ARG A 7 -1.25 23.34 -45.66
N ARG A 8 -1.25 24.53 -45.10
CA ARG A 8 -0.27 25.62 -45.27
C ARG A 8 -0.85 26.91 -44.72
N ARG A 9 -0.31 27.36 -43.56
CA ARG A 9 0.07 28.74 -43.28
C ARG A 9 0.24 28.90 -41.77
N PHE A 10 1.48 28.89 -41.34
CA PHE A 10 2.03 29.77 -40.32
C PHE A 10 3.54 29.63 -40.30
N LEU A 11 4.15 30.32 -41.24
CA LEU A 11 5.58 30.71 -41.21
C LEU A 11 5.62 32.11 -41.80
N SER A 12 5.79 33.12 -40.96
CA SER A 12 6.57 34.31 -41.31
C SER A 12 6.73 35.25 -40.13
N ALA A 13 7.97 35.47 -39.83
CA ALA A 13 8.62 36.74 -39.50
C ALA A 13 8.56 37.24 -38.04
N GLY A 14 9.76 37.29 -37.46
CA GLY A 14 10.10 38.04 -36.27
C GLY A 14 11.57 37.87 -35.93
N ALA A 15 12.48 38.36 -36.80
CA ALA A 15 13.89 38.51 -36.44
C ALA A 15 14.03 39.69 -35.48
N ALA A 16 14.49 39.42 -34.24
CA ALA A 16 14.98 40.45 -33.32
C ALA A 16 16.33 40.01 -32.77
N SER A 17 17.25 40.93 -32.87
CA SER A 17 18.67 40.83 -32.62
C SER A 17 19.05 40.23 -31.26
N LEU A 18 19.96 39.26 -31.26
CA LEU A 18 20.71 38.82 -30.07
C LEU A 18 21.84 39.79 -29.80
N ALA A 19 21.74 40.52 -28.69
CA ALA A 19 22.88 41.12 -28.05
C ALA A 19 23.54 40.06 -27.15
N ALA A 20 24.77 39.70 -27.45
CA ALA A 20 25.60 38.82 -26.66
C ALA A 20 25.99 39.48 -25.34
N LEU A 21 25.57 38.89 -24.23
CA LEU A 21 26.15 39.13 -22.90
C LEU A 21 27.04 37.95 -22.52
N PRO A 22 28.20 38.22 -21.85
CA PRO A 22 29.20 37.20 -21.58
C PRO A 22 28.67 36.15 -20.56
N ALA A 23 28.93 34.89 -20.87
CA ALA A 23 28.75 33.77 -19.95
C ALA A 23 29.66 34.01 -18.73
N ARG A 24 29.07 34.34 -17.60
CA ARG A 24 29.67 34.21 -16.30
C ARG A 24 29.20 32.92 -15.67
N ASP A 25 30.16 32.07 -15.38
CA ASP A 25 30.05 30.86 -14.60
C ASP A 25 29.16 31.05 -13.37
N LEU A 26 27.96 30.52 -13.41
CA LEU A 26 27.15 30.22 -12.25
C LEU A 26 26.94 28.69 -12.23
N ILE A 27 28.04 27.98 -12.00
CA ILE A 27 27.94 26.69 -11.32
C ILE A 27 27.62 27.05 -9.88
N SER A 28 26.32 27.25 -9.64
CA SER A 28 25.78 27.17 -8.29
C SER A 28 25.99 25.70 -7.87
N GLU A 29 26.99 25.48 -7.03
CA GLU A 29 26.99 24.33 -6.14
C GLU A 29 25.64 24.36 -5.43
N ALA A 30 24.69 23.60 -5.99
CA ALA A 30 23.54 23.14 -5.23
C ALA A 30 24.15 22.32 -4.09
N ALA A 31 24.33 22.98 -2.92
CA ALA A 31 24.63 22.31 -1.70
C ALA A 31 23.67 21.09 -1.64
N ILE A 32 24.25 19.92 -1.72
CA ILE A 32 23.60 18.69 -1.32
C ILE A 32 23.29 18.94 0.15
N ARG A 33 22.10 19.46 0.42
CA ARG A 33 21.53 19.43 1.74
C ARG A 33 21.33 17.95 2.02
N ASP A 34 22.21 17.42 2.84
CA ASP A 34 22.00 16.21 3.61
C ASP A 34 20.91 16.52 4.64
N GLU A 35 19.70 16.78 4.15
CA GLU A 35 18.51 16.74 4.95
C GLU A 35 18.22 15.25 5.11
N THR A 36 18.67 14.69 6.22
CA THR A 36 18.09 13.45 6.77
C THR A 36 16.59 13.69 6.84
N ALA A 37 15.88 13.29 5.80
CA ALA A 37 14.45 13.52 5.69
C ALA A 37 13.80 12.67 6.77
N HIS A 38 13.35 13.31 7.84
CA HIS A 38 12.57 12.65 8.87
C HIS A 38 11.40 11.96 8.19
N ARG A 39 11.36 10.61 8.25
CA ARG A 39 10.25 9.85 7.71
C ARG A 39 8.94 10.29 8.38
N LYS A 40 7.88 10.37 7.59
CA LYS A 40 6.54 10.65 8.09
C LYS A 40 5.75 9.38 8.34
N PHE A 41 6.08 8.30 7.65
CA PHE A 41 5.45 6.99 7.81
C PHE A 41 5.95 6.28 9.08
N TYR A 42 5.18 5.33 9.58
CA TYR A 42 5.42 4.67 10.86
C TYR A 42 5.29 3.15 10.74
N THR A 43 5.99 2.43 11.64
CA THR A 43 6.00 0.97 11.65
C THR A 43 4.79 0.39 12.38
N VAL A 44 4.18 -0.63 11.79
CA VAL A 44 3.01 -1.31 12.35
C VAL A 44 3.28 -2.79 12.57
N LEU A 45 2.92 -3.30 13.74
CA LEU A 45 2.86 -4.73 14.01
C LEU A 45 1.53 -5.28 13.51
N SER A 46 1.59 -6.15 12.51
CA SER A 46 0.46 -6.96 12.05
C SER A 46 0.72 -8.43 12.40
N VAL A 47 0.22 -8.88 13.54
CA VAL A 47 0.42 -10.25 14.03
C VAL A 47 -0.16 -11.28 13.05
N SER A 48 -1.31 -10.96 12.46
CA SER A 48 -1.99 -11.83 11.49
C SER A 48 -1.20 -12.00 10.18
N ARG A 49 -0.55 -10.93 9.68
CA ARG A 49 0.29 -10.98 8.47
C ARG A 49 1.58 -11.75 8.69
N LEU A 50 2.08 -11.81 9.92
CA LEU A 50 3.18 -12.68 10.30
C LEU A 50 2.76 -14.16 10.38
N GLY A 51 1.45 -14.44 10.30
CA GLY A 51 0.87 -15.78 10.34
C GLY A 51 0.56 -16.30 11.74
N PHE A 52 0.42 -15.41 12.72
CA PHE A 52 0.08 -15.75 14.10
C PHE A 52 -1.31 -15.20 14.50
N GLN A 53 -1.75 -15.64 15.67
CA GLN A 53 -2.91 -15.09 16.35
C GLN A 53 -2.50 -14.62 17.75
N ALA A 54 -3.01 -13.48 18.16
CA ALA A 54 -2.82 -12.92 19.49
C ALA A 54 -4.08 -12.16 19.89
N SER A 55 -4.29 -12.02 21.20
CA SER A 55 -5.28 -11.07 21.69
C SER A 55 -4.85 -9.62 21.39
N PHE A 56 -5.80 -8.70 21.36
CA PHE A 56 -5.49 -7.29 21.15
C PHE A 56 -4.52 -6.75 22.22
N ALA A 57 -4.72 -7.12 23.49
CA ALA A 57 -3.83 -6.73 24.59
C ALA A 57 -2.40 -7.25 24.39
N GLU A 58 -2.25 -8.52 24.01
CA GLU A 58 -0.96 -9.11 23.70
C GLU A 58 -0.28 -8.42 22.50
N SER A 59 -1.04 -8.07 21.46
CA SER A 59 -0.53 -7.31 20.31
C SER A 59 -0.01 -5.93 20.73
N VAL A 60 -0.69 -5.24 21.65
CA VAL A 60 -0.23 -3.96 22.23
C VAL A 60 1.09 -4.16 22.97
N ASP A 61 1.19 -5.18 23.84
CA ASP A 61 2.40 -5.46 24.63
C ASP A 61 3.59 -5.81 23.72
N LEU A 62 3.36 -6.60 22.67
CA LEU A 62 4.38 -6.96 21.68
C LEU A 62 4.81 -5.73 20.86
N ALA A 63 3.88 -4.88 20.44
CA ALA A 63 4.21 -3.66 19.70
C ALA A 63 5.11 -2.74 20.53
N VAL A 64 4.77 -2.50 21.79
CA VAL A 64 5.60 -1.69 22.71
C VAL A 64 6.97 -2.35 22.93
N ARG A 65 7.00 -3.63 23.26
CA ARG A 65 8.23 -4.38 23.59
C ARG A 65 9.25 -4.36 22.46
N HIS A 66 8.77 -4.50 21.22
CA HIS A 66 9.64 -4.57 20.06
C HIS A 66 9.79 -3.25 19.32
N GLY A 67 9.22 -2.17 19.86
CA GLY A 67 9.40 -0.80 19.35
C GLY A 67 8.74 -0.58 17.99
N PHE A 68 7.56 -1.17 17.76
CA PHE A 68 6.65 -0.74 16.71
C PHE A 68 5.92 0.54 17.14
N GLU A 69 5.53 1.35 16.15
CA GLU A 69 4.85 2.63 16.37
C GLU A 69 3.35 2.53 16.19
N GLY A 70 2.86 1.34 15.87
CA GLY A 70 1.45 1.05 15.72
C GLY A 70 1.18 -0.44 15.65
N LEU A 71 -0.12 -0.76 15.55
CA LEU A 71 -0.62 -2.13 15.41
C LEU A 71 -1.90 -2.12 14.57
N ASP A 72 -2.28 -3.29 14.03
CA ASP A 72 -3.55 -3.41 13.32
C ASP A 72 -4.74 -3.16 14.25
N PRO A 73 -5.77 -2.45 13.77
CA PRO A 73 -7.03 -2.37 14.49
C PRO A 73 -7.73 -3.74 14.42
N ASP A 74 -8.29 -4.19 15.55
CA ASP A 74 -9.20 -5.33 15.60
C ASP A 74 -10.66 -4.83 15.64
N PRO A 75 -11.40 -4.87 14.52
CA PRO A 75 -12.76 -4.36 14.46
C PRO A 75 -13.72 -5.06 15.42
N ASN A 76 -13.52 -6.36 15.69
CA ASN A 76 -14.38 -7.12 16.61
C ASN A 76 -14.13 -6.68 18.06
N TYR A 77 -12.87 -6.57 18.45
CA TYR A 77 -12.50 -6.08 19.78
C TYR A 77 -12.97 -4.64 19.99
N LEU A 78 -12.68 -3.73 19.07
CA LEU A 78 -13.12 -2.33 19.13
C LEU A 78 -14.64 -2.22 19.21
N GLY A 79 -15.37 -3.03 18.44
CA GLY A 79 -16.83 -3.07 18.46
C GLY A 79 -17.43 -3.62 19.77
N SER A 80 -16.70 -4.45 20.52
CA SER A 80 -17.12 -4.96 21.81
C SER A 80 -17.01 -3.94 22.95
N LEU A 81 -16.23 -2.87 22.74
CA LEU A 81 -16.01 -1.83 23.73
C LEU A 81 -17.16 -0.81 23.70
N GLY A 82 -17.75 -0.53 24.84
CA GLY A 82 -18.62 0.65 25.00
C GLY A 82 -17.79 1.95 24.93
N GLU A 83 -18.47 3.10 24.88
CA GLU A 83 -17.79 4.41 24.74
C GLU A 83 -16.68 4.66 25.76
N ARG A 84 -16.93 4.35 27.04
CA ARG A 84 -15.93 4.48 28.11
C ARG A 84 -14.75 3.51 27.94
N GLY A 85 -14.99 2.31 27.42
CA GLY A 85 -13.95 1.32 27.14
C GLY A 85 -13.08 1.77 25.98
N LEU A 86 -13.69 2.22 24.89
CA LEU A 86 -12.97 2.73 23.72
C LEU A 86 -12.12 3.96 24.08
N LYS A 87 -12.69 4.93 24.83
CA LYS A 87 -11.92 6.10 25.27
C LYS A 87 -10.68 5.69 26.07
N ARG A 88 -10.83 4.80 27.06
CA ARG A 88 -9.67 4.33 27.85
C ARG A 88 -8.62 3.64 27.00
N LEU A 89 -9.05 2.82 26.03
CA LEU A 89 -8.13 2.18 25.10
C LEU A 89 -7.35 3.21 24.28
N LEU A 90 -8.01 4.20 23.71
CA LEU A 90 -7.36 5.24 22.90
C LEU A 90 -6.40 6.09 23.74
N ASP A 91 -6.77 6.44 24.98
CA ASP A 91 -5.89 7.14 25.92
C ASP A 91 -4.64 6.29 26.25
N ASP A 92 -4.78 4.97 26.42
CA ASP A 92 -3.67 4.03 26.68
C ASP A 92 -2.74 3.89 25.46
N LEU A 93 -3.29 3.72 24.25
CA LEU A 93 -2.50 3.67 23.01
C LEU A 93 -1.74 4.97 22.80
N HIS A 94 -2.37 6.11 23.03
CA HIS A 94 -1.73 7.41 22.92
C HIS A 94 -0.58 7.57 23.94
N ALA A 95 -0.78 7.14 25.20
CA ALA A 95 0.27 7.16 26.22
C ALA A 95 1.48 6.25 25.87
N LYS A 96 1.24 5.19 25.09
CA LYS A 96 2.26 4.29 24.56
C LYS A 96 2.84 4.73 23.20
N ASN A 97 2.41 5.89 22.65
CA ASN A 97 2.75 6.38 21.32
C ASN A 97 2.40 5.39 20.19
N LEU A 98 1.36 4.60 20.36
CA LEU A 98 0.88 3.65 19.36
C LEU A 98 -0.25 4.24 18.51
N LYS A 99 -0.16 4.04 17.19
CA LYS A 99 -1.17 4.40 16.20
C LYS A 99 -1.85 3.13 15.67
N PHE A 100 -3.00 3.29 15.05
CA PHE A 100 -3.57 2.20 14.25
C PHE A 100 -2.96 2.18 12.84
N GLY A 101 -2.76 0.97 12.32
CA GLY A 101 -2.52 0.68 10.92
C GLY A 101 -3.81 0.75 10.09
N ALA A 102 -3.84 0.05 8.96
CA ALA A 102 -5.03 -0.06 8.12
C ALA A 102 -5.92 -1.24 8.60
N ALA A 103 -7.23 -1.02 8.59
CA ALA A 103 -8.18 -2.11 8.80
C ALA A 103 -8.41 -2.90 7.50
N GLY A 104 -8.69 -4.19 7.60
CA GLY A 104 -9.17 -4.96 6.44
C GLY A 104 -10.59 -4.55 6.05
N LEU A 105 -10.89 -4.52 4.74
CA LEU A 105 -12.27 -4.32 4.25
C LEU A 105 -13.14 -5.52 4.62
N PRO A 106 -14.20 -5.36 5.45
CA PRO A 106 -15.02 -6.48 5.90
C PRO A 106 -16.12 -6.84 4.89
N VAL A 107 -15.85 -6.70 3.59
CA VAL A 107 -16.77 -7.01 2.50
C VAL A 107 -16.09 -7.93 1.50
N GLU A 108 -16.64 -9.12 1.29
CA GLU A 108 -16.13 -10.06 0.31
C GLU A 108 -16.74 -9.76 -1.06
N PHE A 109 -16.14 -8.82 -1.76
CA PHE A 109 -16.61 -8.34 -3.06
C PHE A 109 -16.22 -9.25 -4.24
N ARG A 110 -15.34 -10.24 -4.03
CA ARG A 110 -14.84 -11.17 -5.05
C ARG A 110 -15.79 -12.36 -5.29
N LYS A 111 -16.67 -12.64 -4.34
CA LYS A 111 -17.62 -13.78 -4.38
C LYS A 111 -18.94 -13.43 -5.06
N ASP A 112 -19.93 -14.28 -4.85
CA ASP A 112 -21.28 -14.10 -5.35
C ASP A 112 -21.97 -12.85 -4.81
N GLU A 113 -23.05 -12.45 -5.47
CA GLU A 113 -23.74 -11.21 -5.14
C GLU A 113 -24.41 -11.23 -3.76
N THR A 114 -24.88 -12.38 -3.30
CA THR A 114 -25.48 -12.52 -1.96
C THR A 114 -24.45 -12.24 -0.88
N THR A 115 -23.27 -12.86 -0.99
CA THR A 115 -22.15 -12.66 -0.06
C THR A 115 -21.70 -11.21 -0.05
N PHE A 116 -21.57 -10.58 -1.23
CA PHE A 116 -21.23 -9.17 -1.36
C PHE A 116 -22.25 -8.27 -0.68
N ASN A 117 -23.53 -8.43 -1.00
CA ASN A 117 -24.61 -7.60 -0.46
C ASN A 117 -24.75 -7.74 1.07
N ASP A 118 -24.53 -8.91 1.63
CA ASP A 118 -24.57 -9.12 3.07
C ASP A 118 -23.39 -8.48 3.80
N GLY A 119 -22.21 -8.45 3.18
CA GLY A 119 -21.07 -7.69 3.67
C GLY A 119 -21.33 -6.17 3.60
N LEU A 120 -21.83 -5.70 2.46
CA LEU A 120 -22.09 -4.29 2.22
C LEU A 120 -23.12 -3.70 3.23
N LYS A 121 -24.17 -4.44 3.55
CA LYS A 121 -25.17 -4.03 4.58
C LYS A 121 -24.54 -3.77 5.94
N LYS A 122 -23.46 -4.45 6.29
CA LYS A 122 -22.75 -4.33 7.58
C LYS A 122 -21.66 -3.27 7.55
N LEU A 123 -21.23 -2.83 6.38
CA LEU A 123 -20.06 -1.95 6.20
C LEU A 123 -20.23 -0.61 6.92
N ALA A 124 -21.40 0.01 6.87
CA ALA A 124 -21.64 1.30 7.53
C ALA A 124 -21.42 1.25 9.04
N SER A 125 -21.86 0.15 9.69
CA SER A 125 -21.62 -0.07 11.12
C SER A 125 -20.14 -0.25 11.44
N ALA A 126 -19.41 -1.03 10.64
CA ALA A 126 -17.97 -1.22 10.79
C ALA A 126 -17.20 0.09 10.56
N ALA A 127 -17.55 0.84 9.51
CA ALA A 127 -16.94 2.14 9.20
C ALA A 127 -17.17 3.17 10.32
N SER A 128 -18.38 3.24 10.86
CA SER A 128 -18.71 4.11 12.01
C SER A 128 -17.84 3.77 13.22
N MET A 129 -17.69 2.50 13.54
CA MET A 129 -16.86 2.04 14.66
C MET A 129 -15.39 2.38 14.44
N LEU A 130 -14.83 2.10 13.26
CA LEU A 130 -13.46 2.43 12.89
C LEU A 130 -13.19 3.94 12.98
N ARG A 131 -14.13 4.78 12.50
CA ARG A 131 -14.05 6.24 12.66
C ARG A 131 -13.96 6.66 14.12
N ARG A 132 -14.79 6.08 14.99
CA ARG A 132 -14.76 6.37 16.43
C ARG A 132 -13.43 5.98 17.07
N ALA A 133 -12.77 4.95 16.56
CA ALA A 133 -11.44 4.54 16.97
C ALA A 133 -10.30 5.38 16.33
N GLY A 134 -10.62 6.33 15.43
CA GLY A 134 -9.62 7.13 14.74
C GLY A 134 -8.94 6.42 13.55
N VAL A 135 -9.50 5.28 13.10
CA VAL A 135 -9.00 4.52 11.96
C VAL A 135 -9.53 5.12 10.66
N SER A 136 -8.66 5.72 9.86
CA SER A 136 -9.00 6.38 8.60
C SER A 136 -8.54 5.58 7.36
N ARG A 137 -7.84 4.48 7.52
CA ARG A 137 -7.27 3.68 6.44
C ARG A 137 -7.88 2.27 6.46
N VAL A 138 -8.42 1.86 5.33
CA VAL A 138 -8.98 0.51 5.10
C VAL A 138 -8.31 -0.04 3.86
N SER A 139 -8.01 -1.33 3.80
CA SER A 139 -7.38 -1.92 2.63
C SER A 139 -7.91 -3.30 2.31
N THR A 140 -7.71 -3.71 1.06
CA THR A 140 -8.02 -5.06 0.56
C THR A 140 -7.21 -5.35 -0.70
N TRP A 141 -7.11 -6.62 -1.06
CA TRP A 141 -6.42 -7.07 -2.26
C TRP A 141 -7.40 -7.47 -3.37
N VAL A 142 -6.93 -7.44 -4.61
CA VAL A 142 -7.67 -7.84 -5.82
C VAL A 142 -7.10 -9.14 -6.35
N LEU A 143 -7.95 -10.15 -6.58
CA LEU A 143 -7.53 -11.42 -7.16
C LEU A 143 -7.12 -11.21 -8.63
N PRO A 144 -5.87 -11.53 -9.04
CA PRO A 144 -5.32 -11.14 -10.34
C PRO A 144 -5.72 -12.07 -11.49
N CYS A 145 -6.71 -12.92 -11.30
CA CYS A 145 -7.21 -13.83 -12.33
C CYS A 145 -8.64 -14.28 -12.04
N SER A 146 -9.30 -14.84 -13.03
CA SER A 146 -10.63 -15.46 -12.90
C SER A 146 -10.77 -16.66 -13.82
N ARG A 147 -11.46 -17.70 -13.35
CA ARG A 147 -11.85 -18.84 -14.18
C ARG A 147 -13.02 -18.50 -15.10
N GLU A 148 -13.94 -17.67 -14.62
CA GLU A 148 -15.25 -17.47 -15.24
C GLU A 148 -15.37 -16.13 -15.96
N LEU A 149 -14.90 -15.05 -15.32
CA LEU A 149 -15.06 -13.70 -15.81
C LEU A 149 -13.92 -13.32 -16.74
N THR A 150 -14.24 -12.84 -17.93
CA THR A 150 -13.27 -12.17 -18.81
C THR A 150 -12.74 -10.90 -18.14
N TYR A 151 -11.59 -10.37 -18.60
CA TYR A 151 -11.00 -9.15 -18.03
C TYR A 151 -12.02 -8.01 -17.90
N LEU A 152 -12.76 -7.68 -18.95
CA LEU A 152 -13.72 -6.58 -18.90
C LEU A 152 -14.93 -6.86 -18.00
N GLN A 153 -15.39 -8.11 -17.91
CA GLN A 153 -16.49 -8.47 -17.00
C GLN A 153 -16.02 -8.32 -15.55
N ASN A 154 -14.84 -8.84 -15.25
CA ASN A 154 -14.24 -8.76 -13.92
C ASN A 154 -13.96 -7.30 -13.53
N PHE A 155 -13.43 -6.49 -14.46
CA PHE A 155 -13.16 -5.08 -14.26
C PHE A 155 -14.44 -4.28 -13.91
N ARG A 156 -15.52 -4.50 -14.67
CA ARG A 156 -16.81 -3.85 -14.41
C ARG A 156 -17.39 -4.24 -13.05
N GLN A 157 -17.36 -5.54 -12.71
CA GLN A 157 -17.85 -6.04 -11.43
C GLN A 157 -17.06 -5.47 -10.26
N HIS A 158 -15.72 -5.42 -10.35
CA HIS A 158 -14.86 -4.82 -9.32
C HIS A 158 -15.12 -3.31 -9.20
N ALA A 159 -15.18 -2.60 -10.32
CA ALA A 159 -15.45 -1.17 -10.31
C ALA A 159 -16.79 -0.84 -9.64
N GLU A 160 -17.85 -1.56 -9.98
CA GLU A 160 -19.18 -1.36 -9.40
C GLU A 160 -19.24 -1.67 -7.90
N ARG A 161 -18.73 -2.84 -7.50
CA ARG A 161 -18.79 -3.29 -6.10
C ARG A 161 -17.89 -2.46 -5.19
N LEU A 162 -16.67 -2.15 -5.65
CA LEU A 162 -15.75 -1.32 -4.89
C LEU A 162 -16.19 0.13 -4.83
N HIS A 163 -16.90 0.65 -5.84
CA HIS A 163 -17.57 1.96 -5.77
C HIS A 163 -18.53 2.03 -4.57
N GLN A 164 -19.39 1.03 -4.41
CA GLN A 164 -20.32 0.98 -3.29
C GLN A 164 -19.60 0.92 -1.93
N CYS A 165 -18.53 0.10 -1.82
CA CYS A 165 -17.73 0.04 -0.60
C CYS A 165 -17.03 1.38 -0.31
N ALA A 166 -16.35 1.96 -1.32
CA ALA A 166 -15.62 3.21 -1.17
C ALA A 166 -16.54 4.38 -0.81
N LYS A 167 -17.74 4.44 -1.38
CA LYS A 167 -18.73 5.45 -1.04
C LYS A 167 -19.13 5.37 0.44
N VAL A 168 -19.46 4.17 0.94
CA VAL A 168 -19.77 3.99 2.36
C VAL A 168 -18.59 4.40 3.25
N LEU A 169 -17.37 3.97 2.93
CA LEU A 169 -16.18 4.33 3.70
C LEU A 169 -15.93 5.85 3.67
N GLY A 170 -16.14 6.49 2.51
CA GLY A 170 -15.99 7.94 2.32
C GLY A 170 -16.93 8.76 3.20
N ASP A 171 -18.16 8.31 3.43
CA ASP A 171 -19.13 8.95 4.32
C ASP A 171 -18.63 8.99 5.78
N TYR A 172 -17.69 8.11 6.12
CA TYR A 172 -17.03 8.07 7.44
C TYR A 172 -15.60 8.62 7.42
N GLY A 173 -15.17 9.26 6.32
CA GLY A 173 -13.84 9.87 6.20
C GLY A 173 -12.71 8.86 6.09
N GLN A 174 -12.98 7.66 5.56
CA GLN A 174 -12.00 6.59 5.39
C GLN A 174 -11.55 6.47 3.94
N GLN A 175 -10.26 6.17 3.75
CA GLN A 175 -9.68 5.80 2.47
C GLN A 175 -9.71 4.28 2.29
N LEU A 176 -9.87 3.82 1.06
CA LEU A 176 -9.79 2.42 0.67
C LEU A 176 -8.57 2.18 -0.22
N GLY A 177 -7.58 1.46 0.29
CA GLY A 177 -6.40 0.99 -0.44
C GLY A 177 -6.67 -0.33 -1.13
N LEU A 178 -6.31 -0.41 -2.41
CA LEU A 178 -6.42 -1.62 -3.22
C LEU A 178 -5.03 -2.15 -3.55
N GLU A 179 -4.81 -3.43 -3.30
CA GLU A 179 -3.56 -4.12 -3.62
C GLU A 179 -3.73 -4.94 -4.88
N TYR A 180 -2.80 -4.78 -5.82
CA TYR A 180 -2.63 -5.69 -6.94
C TYR A 180 -1.70 -6.84 -6.55
N VAL A 181 -1.93 -8.02 -7.10
CA VAL A 181 -1.15 -9.24 -6.81
C VAL A 181 -0.40 -9.65 -8.08
N ALA A 182 0.92 -9.45 -8.08
CA ALA A 182 1.73 -9.50 -9.29
C ALA A 182 2.44 -10.82 -9.62
N PRO A 183 2.68 -11.80 -8.71
CA PRO A 183 3.39 -13.02 -9.09
C PRO A 183 2.76 -13.73 -10.28
N ARG A 184 3.58 -14.08 -11.26
CA ARG A 184 3.16 -14.75 -12.50
C ARG A 184 2.52 -16.11 -12.24
N THR A 185 2.92 -16.76 -11.17
CA THR A 185 2.35 -18.04 -10.70
C THR A 185 0.89 -17.92 -10.29
N ILE A 186 0.42 -16.70 -9.91
CA ILE A 186 -0.98 -16.47 -9.54
C ILE A 186 -1.77 -15.93 -10.72
N TRP A 187 -1.38 -14.82 -11.34
CA TRP A 187 -2.22 -14.22 -12.39
C TRP A 187 -2.33 -15.09 -13.66
N ARG A 188 -1.44 -16.08 -13.83
CA ARG A 188 -1.53 -17.12 -14.88
C ARG A 188 -2.25 -18.41 -14.43
N SER A 189 -2.66 -18.52 -13.16
CA SER A 189 -3.20 -19.77 -12.61
C SER A 189 -4.61 -20.08 -13.10
N GLU A 190 -5.33 -19.07 -13.58
CA GLU A 190 -6.70 -19.24 -14.08
C GLU A 190 -6.82 -18.78 -15.54
N ARG A 191 -8.00 -19.05 -16.12
CA ARG A 191 -8.26 -18.85 -17.56
C ARG A 191 -8.08 -17.40 -18.02
N HIS A 192 -8.47 -16.43 -17.19
CA HIS A 192 -8.50 -15.02 -17.52
C HIS A 192 -7.62 -14.22 -16.54
N PRO A 193 -6.46 -13.72 -16.97
CA PRO A 193 -5.69 -12.75 -16.18
C PRO A 193 -6.52 -11.51 -15.87
N PHE A 194 -6.22 -10.89 -14.73
CA PHE A 194 -6.85 -9.66 -14.31
C PHE A 194 -5.79 -8.67 -13.77
N VAL A 195 -6.19 -7.57 -13.18
CA VAL A 195 -5.34 -6.51 -12.63
C VAL A 195 -4.21 -7.07 -11.77
N HIS A 196 -2.96 -6.84 -12.17
CA HIS A 196 -1.76 -7.38 -11.50
C HIS A 196 -0.54 -6.44 -11.56
N THR A 197 -0.74 -5.21 -12.03
CA THR A 197 0.27 -4.14 -12.06
C THR A 197 -0.28 -2.84 -11.45
N LEU A 198 0.63 -1.94 -11.04
CA LEU A 198 0.27 -0.63 -10.51
C LEU A 198 -0.55 0.19 -11.52
N SER A 199 -0.14 0.19 -12.79
CA SER A 199 -0.85 0.94 -13.84
C SER A 199 -2.28 0.45 -14.03
N GLU A 200 -2.50 -0.87 -14.08
CA GLU A 200 -3.84 -1.45 -14.18
C GLU A 200 -4.67 -1.17 -12.91
N MET A 201 -4.03 -1.16 -11.72
CA MET A 201 -4.72 -0.82 -10.49
C MET A 201 -5.13 0.66 -10.45
N ILE A 202 -4.29 1.56 -10.96
CA ILE A 202 -4.65 2.98 -11.13
C ILE A 202 -5.85 3.12 -12.08
N GLU A 203 -5.87 2.41 -13.21
CA GLU A 203 -7.03 2.39 -14.13
C GLU A 203 -8.30 1.92 -13.42
N LEU A 204 -8.21 0.88 -12.59
CA LEU A 204 -9.33 0.40 -11.81
C LEU A 204 -9.81 1.45 -10.78
N THR A 205 -8.89 2.12 -10.06
CA THR A 205 -9.26 3.19 -9.11
C THR A 205 -9.96 4.36 -9.80
N VAL A 206 -9.51 4.72 -10.99
CA VAL A 206 -10.18 5.76 -11.83
C VAL A 206 -11.59 5.30 -12.23
N ALA A 207 -11.75 4.05 -12.64
CA ALA A 207 -13.05 3.50 -13.04
C ALA A 207 -14.04 3.37 -11.87
N ILE A 208 -13.56 3.10 -10.66
CA ILE A 208 -14.37 3.10 -9.42
C ILE A 208 -14.93 4.50 -9.17
N GLY A 209 -14.17 5.56 -9.43
CA GLY A 209 -14.68 6.93 -9.54
C GLY A 209 -15.07 7.58 -8.21
N THR A 210 -14.39 7.26 -7.10
CA THR A 210 -14.51 7.97 -5.83
C THR A 210 -13.19 8.66 -5.47
N ASN A 211 -13.22 9.67 -4.60
CA ASN A 211 -12.04 10.48 -4.24
C ASN A 211 -11.27 9.95 -3.02
N ASN A 212 -11.67 8.83 -2.46
CA ASN A 212 -11.09 8.21 -1.27
C ASN A 212 -10.42 6.85 -1.56
N LEU A 213 -10.07 6.61 -2.81
CA LEU A 213 -9.31 5.43 -3.21
C LEU A 213 -7.82 5.70 -3.21
N GLY A 214 -7.05 4.65 -2.99
CA GLY A 214 -5.61 4.65 -3.10
C GLY A 214 -5.08 3.22 -3.24
N ILE A 215 -3.77 3.08 -3.10
CA ILE A 215 -3.07 1.82 -3.28
C ILE A 215 -2.65 1.25 -1.92
N GLN A 216 -2.87 -0.03 -1.69
CA GLN A 216 -2.04 -0.81 -0.77
C GLN A 216 -0.83 -1.24 -1.57
N LEU A 217 0.33 -0.68 -1.24
CA LEU A 217 1.55 -0.85 -2.00
C LEU A 217 2.44 -1.87 -1.31
N ASP A 218 2.62 -3.03 -1.93
CA ASP A 218 3.52 -4.08 -1.45
C ASP A 218 4.81 -4.12 -2.29
N SER A 219 5.96 -4.06 -1.63
CA SER A 219 7.27 -4.17 -2.29
C SER A 219 7.46 -5.49 -3.03
N TRP A 220 6.82 -6.57 -2.58
CA TRP A 220 6.79 -7.85 -3.26
C TRP A 220 6.05 -7.77 -4.60
N HIS A 221 4.88 -7.17 -4.63
CA HIS A 221 4.10 -7.05 -5.85
C HIS A 221 4.73 -6.02 -6.80
N TRP A 222 5.23 -4.91 -6.30
CA TRP A 222 6.02 -3.95 -7.08
C TRP A 222 7.21 -4.62 -7.80
N PHE A 223 7.97 -5.44 -7.10
CA PHE A 223 9.10 -6.18 -7.67
C PHE A 223 8.65 -7.21 -8.72
N ASN A 224 7.61 -8.00 -8.43
CA ASN A 224 7.10 -9.02 -9.33
C ASN A 224 6.41 -8.47 -10.58
N ALA A 225 5.90 -7.23 -10.53
CA ALA A 225 5.37 -6.49 -11.68
C ALA A 225 6.46 -5.84 -12.53
N GLU A 226 7.75 -5.97 -12.16
CA GLU A 226 8.90 -5.37 -12.86
C GLU A 226 8.81 -3.83 -12.88
N GLU A 227 8.19 -3.24 -11.87
CA GLU A 227 8.03 -1.81 -11.72
C GLU A 227 9.29 -1.17 -11.14
N THR A 228 9.44 0.12 -11.29
CA THR A 228 10.64 0.88 -10.95
C THR A 228 10.35 2.02 -9.98
N ALA A 229 11.39 2.64 -9.44
CA ALA A 229 11.23 3.86 -8.66
C ALA A 229 10.47 4.97 -9.41
N LYS A 230 10.58 5.03 -10.74
CA LYS A 230 9.85 6.01 -11.56
C LYS A 230 8.34 5.85 -11.45
N ASP A 231 7.85 4.63 -11.37
CA ASP A 231 6.42 4.34 -11.25
C ASP A 231 5.90 4.77 -9.87
N LEU A 232 6.70 4.54 -8.83
CA LEU A 232 6.39 5.01 -7.47
C LEU A 232 6.42 6.55 -7.37
N LEU A 233 7.41 7.20 -7.98
CA LEU A 233 7.56 8.66 -7.96
C LEU A 233 6.48 9.39 -8.78
N ALA A 234 5.72 8.68 -9.61
CA ALA A 234 4.53 9.23 -10.26
C ALA A 234 3.31 9.34 -9.34
N LEU A 235 3.35 8.68 -8.17
CA LEU A 235 2.31 8.76 -7.14
C LEU A 235 2.52 9.98 -6.23
N ARG A 236 1.47 10.37 -5.53
CA ARG A 236 1.54 11.27 -4.37
C ARG A 236 1.47 10.44 -3.10
N GLY A 237 2.02 10.91 -2.00
CA GLY A 237 1.90 10.22 -0.70
C GLY A 237 0.45 9.91 -0.30
N SER A 238 -0.49 10.79 -0.68
CA SER A 238 -1.94 10.59 -0.46
C SER A 238 -2.56 9.48 -1.31
N ASP A 239 -1.89 9.04 -2.38
CA ASP A 239 -2.38 7.96 -3.24
C ASP A 239 -2.03 6.59 -2.66
N VAL A 240 -1.18 6.53 -1.60
CA VAL A 240 -0.80 5.29 -0.91
C VAL A 240 -1.49 5.22 0.45
N VAL A 241 -2.27 4.18 0.67
CA VAL A 241 -3.06 3.98 1.91
C VAL A 241 -2.28 3.19 2.94
N THR A 242 -1.61 2.13 2.56
CA THR A 242 -0.78 1.29 3.44
C THR A 242 0.34 0.65 2.64
N VAL A 243 1.42 0.27 3.30
CA VAL A 243 2.60 -0.33 2.68
C VAL A 243 2.96 -1.64 3.34
N ASP A 244 3.18 -2.68 2.52
CA ASP A 244 3.75 -3.94 2.94
C ASP A 244 5.21 -4.03 2.44
N LEU A 245 6.14 -4.26 3.37
CA LEU A 245 7.57 -4.32 3.09
C LEU A 245 8.07 -5.75 3.24
N ASN A 246 8.53 -6.32 2.15
CA ASN A 246 8.99 -7.71 2.06
C ASN A 246 10.29 -7.81 1.25
N ASP A 247 10.89 -8.99 1.22
CA ASP A 247 11.99 -9.34 0.33
C ASP A 247 11.68 -10.66 -0.40
N ALA A 248 12.50 -11.04 -1.35
CA ALA A 248 12.31 -12.23 -2.20
C ALA A 248 13.40 -13.27 -1.99
N PRO A 249 13.09 -14.58 -2.11
CA PRO A 249 14.09 -15.63 -2.14
C PRO A 249 15.12 -15.44 -3.27
N ARG A 250 16.38 -15.76 -3.00
CA ARG A 250 17.46 -15.69 -4.02
C ARG A 250 17.39 -16.82 -5.03
N GLY A 251 17.88 -16.55 -6.23
CA GLY A 251 18.14 -17.58 -7.25
C GLY A 251 16.90 -18.05 -8.01
N LEU A 252 15.76 -17.40 -7.82
CA LEU A 252 14.53 -17.65 -8.56
C LEU A 252 14.34 -16.63 -9.69
N THR A 253 13.64 -17.05 -10.72
CA THR A 253 13.13 -16.17 -11.78
C THR A 253 11.71 -15.69 -11.45
N LEU A 254 11.23 -14.66 -12.15
CA LEU A 254 9.88 -14.13 -11.97
C LEU A 254 8.77 -15.19 -12.19
N ASP A 255 9.03 -16.20 -13.01
CA ASP A 255 8.09 -17.30 -13.25
C ASP A 255 8.08 -18.35 -12.11
N GLN A 256 8.97 -18.24 -11.14
CA GLN A 256 9.12 -19.21 -10.04
C GLN A 256 8.68 -18.65 -8.68
N TYR A 257 8.54 -17.34 -8.55
CA TYR A 257 8.11 -16.75 -7.27
C TYR A 257 6.67 -17.16 -6.92
N GLN A 258 6.54 -17.68 -5.69
CA GLN A 258 5.25 -18.05 -5.09
C GLN A 258 4.86 -16.98 -4.07
N ASP A 259 3.61 -16.56 -4.08
CA ASP A 259 3.13 -15.47 -3.24
C ASP A 259 3.21 -15.78 -1.73
N ASP A 260 3.13 -17.05 -1.39
CA ASP A 260 3.21 -17.53 -0.02
C ASP A 260 4.65 -17.85 0.45
N GLN A 261 5.68 -17.46 -0.31
CA GLN A 261 7.10 -17.74 -0.05
C GLN A 261 7.94 -16.48 -0.19
N ARG A 262 7.69 -15.53 0.68
CA ARG A 262 8.43 -14.27 0.74
C ARG A 262 9.48 -14.30 1.84
N GLU A 263 10.34 -13.31 1.88
CA GLU A 263 11.35 -13.13 2.92
C GLU A 263 11.07 -11.83 3.71
N LEU A 264 11.62 -11.77 4.92
CA LEU A 264 11.60 -10.55 5.72
C LEU A 264 12.36 -9.42 5.01
N PRO A 265 11.98 -8.15 5.25
CA PRO A 265 12.64 -7.00 4.64
C PRO A 265 14.15 -7.08 4.69
N VAL A 266 14.81 -6.89 3.57
CA VAL A 266 16.28 -6.93 3.37
C VAL A 266 17.00 -8.20 3.87
N ALA A 267 16.27 -9.33 3.96
CA ALA A 267 16.85 -10.60 4.34
C ALA A 267 17.81 -11.12 3.26
N THR A 268 17.47 -10.91 2.02
CA THR A 268 18.23 -11.38 0.85
C THR A 268 18.81 -10.22 0.04
N GLY A 269 18.14 -9.07 0.01
CA GLY A 269 18.48 -7.92 -0.84
C GLY A 269 18.13 -8.12 -2.31
N VAL A 270 17.21 -9.01 -2.63
CA VAL A 270 16.68 -9.21 -3.99
C VAL A 270 15.76 -8.06 -4.37
N ILE A 271 14.86 -7.68 -3.47
CA ILE A 271 14.02 -6.49 -3.66
C ILE A 271 14.83 -5.25 -3.29
N PRO A 272 14.92 -4.23 -4.17
CA PRO A 272 15.70 -3.03 -3.92
C PRO A 272 15.01 -2.10 -2.91
N ALA A 273 15.02 -2.49 -1.63
CA ALA A 273 14.34 -1.82 -0.54
C ALA A 273 14.74 -0.33 -0.39
N LYS A 274 16.01 0.02 -0.70
CA LYS A 274 16.46 1.41 -0.70
C LYS A 274 15.68 2.26 -1.69
N GLU A 275 15.52 1.80 -2.93
CA GLU A 275 14.80 2.52 -3.97
C GLU A 275 13.31 2.66 -3.59
N PHE A 276 12.71 1.57 -3.14
CA PHE A 276 11.31 1.54 -2.71
C PHE A 276 11.04 2.54 -1.57
N LEU A 277 11.78 2.44 -0.48
CA LEU A 277 11.60 3.29 0.70
C LEU A 277 11.96 4.76 0.46
N SER A 278 13.02 5.02 -0.33
CA SER A 278 13.39 6.40 -0.71
C SER A 278 12.30 7.05 -1.56
N SER A 279 11.65 6.29 -2.45
CA SER A 279 10.51 6.78 -3.24
C SER A 279 9.33 7.16 -2.33
N LEU A 280 9.00 6.34 -1.32
CA LEU A 280 7.96 6.65 -0.33
C LEU A 280 8.24 7.97 0.41
N GLY A 281 9.49 8.19 0.81
CA GLY A 281 9.92 9.45 1.44
C GLY A 281 9.73 10.64 0.52
N GLN A 282 10.16 10.51 -0.75
CA GLN A 282 10.09 11.58 -1.75
C GLN A 282 8.66 11.97 -2.12
N ILE A 283 7.74 11.02 -2.24
CA ILE A 283 6.32 11.31 -2.49
C ILE A 283 5.59 11.84 -1.25
N GLY A 284 6.25 11.86 -0.09
CA GLY A 284 5.70 12.37 1.16
C GLY A 284 4.68 11.43 1.82
N TYR A 285 4.85 10.11 1.64
CA TYR A 285 4.01 9.12 2.31
C TYR A 285 4.10 9.24 3.84
N ASP A 286 2.97 9.15 4.54
CA ASP A 286 2.86 9.36 6.00
C ASP A 286 2.12 8.23 6.75
N GLY A 287 1.82 7.14 6.03
CA GLY A 287 1.00 6.05 6.53
C GLY A 287 1.76 4.89 7.18
N PRO A 288 1.06 3.79 7.47
CA PRO A 288 1.63 2.58 8.09
C PRO A 288 2.53 1.80 7.13
N VAL A 289 3.65 1.29 7.65
CA VAL A 289 4.54 0.32 6.99
C VAL A 289 4.64 -0.92 7.87
N GLN A 290 4.35 -2.07 7.30
CA GLN A 290 4.34 -3.36 7.97
C GLN A 290 5.06 -4.41 7.12
N ALA A 291 5.26 -5.61 7.65
CA ALA A 291 5.78 -6.75 6.89
C ALA A 291 4.72 -7.85 6.75
N GLU A 292 4.67 -8.49 5.58
CA GLU A 292 3.82 -9.63 5.28
C GLU A 292 4.65 -10.75 4.61
N PRO A 293 5.58 -11.37 5.34
CA PRO A 293 6.59 -12.23 4.73
C PRO A 293 6.07 -13.59 4.27
N PHE A 294 4.90 -14.05 4.69
CA PHE A 294 4.43 -15.42 4.45
C PHE A 294 5.54 -16.49 4.60
N ASN A 295 6.39 -16.30 5.61
CA ASN A 295 7.62 -17.06 5.79
C ASN A 295 7.42 -18.24 6.75
N ALA A 296 7.61 -19.48 6.28
CA ALA A 296 7.41 -20.68 7.09
C ALA A 296 8.40 -20.78 8.25
N ALA A 297 9.64 -20.35 8.06
CA ALA A 297 10.66 -20.38 9.13
C ALA A 297 10.31 -19.39 10.25
N LEU A 298 9.79 -18.19 9.89
CA LEU A 298 9.32 -17.22 10.87
C LEU A 298 8.13 -17.78 11.68
N ARG A 299 7.18 -18.42 11.00
CA ARG A 299 5.99 -19.02 11.63
C ARG A 299 6.29 -20.18 12.56
N ALA A 300 7.45 -20.81 12.41
CA ALA A 300 7.91 -21.88 13.31
C ALA A 300 8.49 -21.36 14.64
N LEU A 301 8.71 -20.06 14.76
CA LEU A 301 9.26 -19.44 15.97
C LEU A 301 8.15 -19.10 16.98
N PRO A 302 8.50 -18.91 18.27
CA PRO A 302 7.60 -18.26 19.22
C PRO A 302 7.22 -16.86 18.73
N LEU A 303 5.97 -16.45 18.93
CA LEU A 303 5.44 -15.16 18.46
C LEU A 303 6.30 -13.96 18.89
N ASP A 304 6.73 -13.92 20.13
CA ASP A 304 7.60 -12.85 20.66
C ASP A 304 8.91 -12.73 19.87
N GLN A 305 9.54 -13.86 19.55
CA GLN A 305 10.76 -13.91 18.76
C GLN A 305 10.50 -13.50 17.30
N ALA A 306 9.39 -13.92 16.71
CA ALA A 306 8.99 -13.51 15.37
C ALA A 306 8.78 -11.99 15.28
N CYS A 307 8.13 -11.38 16.27
CA CYS A 307 7.97 -9.92 16.35
C CYS A 307 9.31 -9.19 16.48
N ALA A 308 10.23 -9.71 17.33
CA ALA A 308 11.56 -9.13 17.49
C ALA A 308 12.36 -9.12 16.17
N ILE A 309 12.39 -10.26 15.48
CA ILE A 309 13.10 -10.41 14.19
C ILE A 309 12.47 -9.50 13.12
N THR A 310 11.16 -9.44 13.06
CA THR A 310 10.45 -8.57 12.09
C THR A 310 10.74 -7.09 12.32
N SER A 311 10.68 -6.64 13.58
CA SER A 311 11.06 -5.26 13.93
C SER A 311 12.49 -4.93 13.52
N ALA A 312 13.43 -5.84 13.83
CA ALA A 312 14.83 -5.67 13.45
C ALA A 312 15.01 -5.61 11.91
N ALA A 313 14.28 -6.43 11.16
CA ALA A 313 14.32 -6.43 9.69
C ALA A 313 13.81 -5.11 9.10
N ILE A 314 12.69 -4.57 9.59
CA ILE A 314 12.16 -3.27 9.14
C ILE A 314 13.14 -2.14 9.48
N LYS A 315 13.68 -2.10 10.69
CA LYS A 315 14.69 -1.09 11.10
C LYS A 315 15.94 -1.17 10.23
N LYS A 316 16.39 -2.39 9.91
CA LYS A 316 17.53 -2.60 8.99
C LYS A 316 17.19 -2.07 7.58
N ALA A 317 15.99 -2.29 7.08
CA ALA A 317 15.56 -1.76 5.78
C ALA A 317 15.58 -0.23 5.77
N PHE A 318 15.12 0.42 6.84
CA PHE A 318 15.19 1.88 6.97
C PHE A 318 16.65 2.37 6.99
N SER A 319 17.51 1.72 7.75
CA SER A 319 18.95 2.04 7.77
C SER A 319 19.60 1.91 6.38
N VAL A 320 19.29 0.86 5.62
CA VAL A 320 19.77 0.67 4.24
C VAL A 320 19.28 1.80 3.31
N ALA A 321 18.10 2.34 3.56
CA ALA A 321 17.55 3.46 2.81
C ALA A 321 18.03 4.84 3.29
N GLY A 322 18.85 4.90 4.34
CA GLY A 322 19.30 6.17 4.96
C GLY A 322 18.19 6.90 5.71
N ILE A 323 17.19 6.17 6.18
CA ILE A 323 16.04 6.70 6.92
C ILE A 323 16.27 6.45 8.41
N GLU A 324 16.13 7.48 9.22
CA GLU A 324 16.20 7.32 10.68
C GLU A 324 15.00 6.53 11.21
N SER A 325 15.28 5.58 12.13
CA SER A 325 14.30 4.65 12.71
C SER A 325 13.61 5.23 13.95
#